data_4b55ebd33f15d58540f1d24e8ba3dd59
#
_entry.id   4b55ebd33f15d58540f1d24e8ba3dd59
#
_cell.length_a   1.000
_cell.length_b   1.000
_cell.length_c   1.000
_cell.angle_alpha   90.00
_cell.angle_beta   90.00
_cell.angle_gamma   90.00
#
_symmetry.space_group_name_H-M   'P 1'
#
loop_
_entity.id
_entity.type
_entity.pdbx_description
1 polymer ?
#
loop_
_entity_poly.entity_id
_entity_poly.type
_entity_poly.pdbx_seq_one_letter_code
_entity_poly.pdbx_strand_id
1 'polypeptide(L)'
;MEVRPGANPADVKNYDTDRLRHDFLIQNLFVADEIKTIYSQIDRIIVGAATPVNKELVLEAGAELRAKYFLERREMGIINIGGNGTVTDRKSVV
;
A
#
# COMPACT_ATOMS: atom_id res chain seq x y z
N MET A 1 5.43 5.72 3.28
CA MET A 1 5.26 4.54 2.38
C MET A 1 6.58 3.79 2.29
N GLU A 2 6.52 2.50 2.50
CA GLU A 2 7.68 1.63 2.29
C GLU A 2 7.82 1.34 0.81
N VAL A 3 9.06 1.35 0.29
CA VAL A 3 9.36 1.00 -1.10
C VAL A 3 10.17 -0.28 -1.13
N ARG A 4 9.73 -1.25 -1.93
CA ARG A 4 10.43 -2.52 -2.11
C ARG A 4 10.91 -2.64 -3.56
N PRO A 5 12.22 -2.72 -3.80
CA PRO A 5 12.77 -2.91 -5.14
C PRO A 5 12.34 -4.25 -5.75
N GLY A 6 12.32 -4.30 -7.07
CA GLY A 6 12.12 -5.56 -7.77
C GLY A 6 13.24 -6.53 -7.52
N ALA A 7 12.94 -7.84 -7.60
CA ALA A 7 13.91 -8.90 -7.43
C ALA A 7 14.17 -9.59 -8.76
N ASN A 8 15.43 -10.01 -8.97
CA ASN A 8 15.78 -10.80 -10.14
C ASN A 8 15.41 -12.27 -9.89
N PRO A 9 14.59 -12.90 -10.76
CA PRO A 9 14.20 -14.30 -10.57
C PRO A 9 15.39 -15.27 -10.44
N ALA A 10 16.50 -14.98 -11.09
CA ALA A 10 17.69 -15.82 -10.98
C ALA A 10 18.30 -15.80 -9.59
N ASP A 11 18.22 -14.65 -8.92
CA ASP A 11 18.76 -14.48 -7.57
C ASP A 11 17.83 -15.07 -6.51
N VAL A 12 16.52 -14.98 -6.73
CA VAL A 12 15.49 -15.46 -5.78
C VAL A 12 15.66 -16.96 -5.49
N LYS A 13 16.14 -17.72 -6.44
CA LYS A 13 16.41 -19.15 -6.25
C LYS A 13 17.36 -19.46 -5.09
N ASN A 14 18.20 -18.50 -4.75
CA ASN A 14 19.20 -18.63 -3.68
C ASN A 14 18.80 -17.95 -2.39
N TYR A 15 17.60 -17.37 -2.32
CA TYR A 15 17.15 -16.71 -1.10
C TYR A 15 16.79 -17.72 -0.03
N ASP A 16 17.19 -17.43 1.20
CA ASP A 16 16.70 -18.16 2.36
C ASP A 16 15.31 -17.64 2.78
N THR A 17 14.75 -18.25 3.81
CA THR A 17 13.43 -17.89 4.31
C THR A 17 13.38 -16.43 4.77
N ASP A 18 14.39 -15.94 5.45
CA ASP A 18 14.45 -14.58 5.94
C ASP A 18 14.46 -13.58 4.80
N ARG A 19 15.22 -13.83 3.76
CA ARG A 19 15.27 -12.97 2.58
C ARG A 19 13.96 -12.98 1.82
N LEU A 20 13.33 -14.14 1.67
CA LEU A 20 12.02 -14.24 1.02
C LEU A 20 10.96 -13.45 1.78
N ARG A 21 10.96 -13.54 3.10
CA ARG A 21 10.03 -12.77 3.93
C ARG A 21 10.28 -11.27 3.84
N HIS A 22 11.53 -10.87 3.86
CA HIS A 22 11.88 -9.46 3.78
C HIS A 22 11.44 -8.84 2.44
N ASP A 23 11.64 -9.54 1.34
CA ASP A 23 11.39 -8.98 0.02
C ASP A 23 9.94 -9.12 -0.44
N PHE A 24 9.25 -10.19 -0.03
CA PHE A 24 7.93 -10.52 -0.59
C PHE A 24 6.78 -10.54 0.42
N LEU A 25 7.04 -10.73 1.70
CA LEU A 25 5.97 -10.79 2.69
C LEU A 25 5.56 -9.40 3.15
N ILE A 26 4.27 -9.15 3.12
CA ILE A 26 3.67 -7.96 3.69
C ILE A 26 2.92 -8.38 4.95
N GLN A 27 3.33 -7.85 6.09
CA GLN A 27 2.70 -8.14 7.38
C GLN A 27 2.57 -6.89 8.23
N ASN A 28 1.76 -6.95 9.27
CA ASN A 28 1.50 -5.83 10.17
C ASN A 28 0.98 -4.59 9.42
N LEU A 29 0.16 -4.82 8.41
CA LEU A 29 -0.35 -3.76 7.55
C LEU A 29 -1.50 -2.97 8.21
N PHE A 30 -2.30 -3.64 9.02
CA PHE A 30 -3.47 -3.05 9.67
C PHE A 30 -3.10 -2.49 11.04
N VAL A 31 -2.95 -1.18 11.12
CA VAL A 31 -2.64 -0.48 12.37
C VAL A 31 -3.71 0.60 12.58
N ALA A 32 -4.30 0.63 13.77
CA ALA A 32 -5.39 1.55 14.10
C ALA A 32 -4.97 3.01 13.86
N ASP A 33 -5.86 3.75 13.21
CA ASP A 33 -5.69 5.17 12.87
C ASP A 33 -4.47 5.49 12.01
N GLU A 34 -4.01 4.51 11.24
CA GLU A 34 -2.91 4.70 10.30
C GLU A 34 -3.26 4.16 8.92
N ILE A 35 -2.69 4.80 7.91
CA ILE A 35 -2.62 4.26 6.55
C ILE A 35 -1.21 3.75 6.35
N LYS A 36 -1.08 2.45 6.09
CA LYS A 36 0.21 1.85 5.76
C LYS A 36 0.20 1.42 4.31
N THR A 37 1.23 1.76 3.58
CA THR A 37 1.37 1.43 2.17
C THR A 37 2.74 0.87 1.88
N ILE A 38 2.79 -0.08 0.95
CA ILE A 38 4.02 -0.66 0.45
C ILE A 38 4.01 -0.53 -1.07
N TYR A 39 5.00 0.16 -1.59
CA TYR A 39 5.21 0.28 -3.03
C TYR A 39 6.15 -0.84 -3.47
N SER A 40 5.60 -1.83 -4.16
CA SER A 40 6.41 -2.88 -4.77
C SER A 40 6.78 -2.46 -6.19
N GLN A 41 8.07 -2.48 -6.50
CA GLN A 41 8.54 -2.20 -7.85
C GLN A 41 8.37 -3.39 -8.81
N ILE A 42 7.95 -4.52 -8.28
CA ILE A 42 7.40 -5.60 -9.10
C ILE A 42 6.01 -5.15 -9.55
N ASP A 43 5.80 -5.03 -10.85
CA ASP A 43 4.54 -4.56 -11.46
C ASP A 43 4.06 -3.18 -11.00
N ARG A 44 4.87 -2.43 -10.26
CA ARG A 44 4.54 -1.07 -9.80
C ARG A 44 3.23 -0.99 -9.03
N ILE A 45 2.95 -1.99 -8.23
CA ILE A 45 1.73 -2.03 -7.42
C ILE A 45 1.97 -1.44 -6.04
N ILE A 46 0.99 -0.74 -5.52
CA ILE A 46 0.97 -0.30 -4.14
C ILE A 46 -0.09 -1.11 -3.40
N VAL A 47 0.34 -1.79 -2.35
CA VAL A 47 -0.56 -2.50 -1.43
C VAL A 47 -0.65 -1.71 -0.16
N GLY A 48 -1.85 -1.48 0.31
CA GLY A 48 -2.03 -0.67 1.51
C GLY A 48 -3.23 -1.09 2.32
N ALA A 49 -3.28 -0.60 3.54
CA ALA A 49 -4.41 -0.73 4.41
C ALA A 49 -4.65 0.57 5.16
N ALA A 50 -5.92 0.90 5.32
CA ALA A 50 -6.37 1.99 6.16
C ALA A 50 -7.28 1.43 7.24
N THR A 51 -7.00 1.77 8.49
CA THR A 51 -7.76 1.27 9.63
C THR A 51 -8.22 2.45 10.48
N PRO A 52 -9.20 3.25 10.01
CA PRO A 52 -9.71 4.37 10.80
C PRO A 52 -10.56 3.84 11.95
N VAL A 53 -10.22 4.24 13.16
CA VAL A 53 -10.95 3.85 14.38
C VAL A 53 -11.48 5.10 15.09
N ASN A 54 -10.59 6.03 15.39
CA ASN A 54 -10.92 7.24 16.16
C ASN A 54 -10.84 8.52 15.33
N LYS A 55 -10.28 8.46 14.14
CA LYS A 55 -10.09 9.63 13.29
C LYS A 55 -10.21 9.29 11.81
N GLU A 56 -10.49 10.31 11.02
CA GLU A 56 -10.47 10.25 9.58
C GLU A 56 -9.02 10.16 9.09
N LEU A 57 -8.80 9.34 8.07
CA LEU A 57 -7.48 9.17 7.45
C LEU A 57 -7.46 9.77 6.05
N VAL A 58 -6.37 10.43 5.71
CA VAL A 58 -6.16 11.04 4.40
C VAL A 58 -5.02 10.35 3.69
N LEU A 59 -5.28 9.92 2.46
CA LEU A 59 -4.27 9.29 1.62
C LEU A 59 -3.51 10.35 0.83
N GLU A 60 -2.23 10.50 1.10
CA GLU A 60 -1.39 11.50 0.47
C GLU A 60 -0.37 10.85 -0.46
N ALA A 61 -0.01 11.57 -1.52
CA ALA A 61 1.07 11.14 -2.40
C ALA A 61 2.41 11.40 -1.71
N GLY A 62 3.22 10.38 -1.55
CA GLY A 62 4.59 10.52 -1.10
C GLY A 62 5.51 10.97 -2.23
N ALA A 63 6.73 11.37 -1.88
CA ALA A 63 7.74 11.78 -2.85
C ALA A 63 8.04 10.69 -3.89
N GLU A 64 7.87 9.44 -3.51
CA GLU A 64 8.11 8.27 -4.36
C GLU A 64 7.22 8.23 -5.60
N LEU A 65 6.01 8.83 -5.52
CA LEU A 65 5.07 8.81 -6.63
C LEU A 65 5.26 9.98 -7.60
N ARG A 66 5.95 11.02 -7.19
CA ARG A 66 6.14 12.25 -7.97
C ARG A 66 4.81 12.78 -8.54
N ALA A 67 3.78 12.76 -7.72
CA ALA A 67 2.43 13.15 -8.10
C ALA A 67 1.89 14.19 -7.12
N LYS A 68 0.97 15.03 -7.58
CA LYS A 68 0.35 16.05 -6.74
C LYS A 68 -0.63 15.45 -5.74
N TYR A 69 -1.31 14.38 -6.15
CA TYR A 69 -2.21 13.63 -5.28
C TYR A 69 -2.09 12.15 -5.64
N PHE A 70 -2.51 11.29 -4.71
CA PHE A 70 -2.22 9.86 -4.78
C PHE A 70 -2.71 9.21 -6.09
N LEU A 71 -3.92 9.53 -6.54
CA LEU A 71 -4.52 8.92 -7.72
C LEU A 71 -4.33 9.74 -9.01
N GLU A 72 -3.41 10.67 -9.04
CA GLU A 72 -3.17 11.50 -10.24
C GLU A 72 -2.92 10.65 -11.48
N ARG A 73 -2.20 9.54 -11.32
CA ARG A 73 -1.80 8.65 -12.42
C ARG A 73 -2.12 7.18 -12.15
N ARG A 74 -2.99 6.91 -11.19
CA ARG A 74 -3.26 5.55 -10.71
C ARG A 74 -4.73 5.33 -10.50
N GLU A 75 -5.12 4.07 -10.53
CA GLU A 75 -6.44 3.60 -10.13
C GLU A 75 -6.35 2.87 -8.80
N MET A 76 -7.45 2.83 -8.08
CA MET A 76 -7.51 2.17 -6.78
C MET A 76 -8.65 1.17 -6.75
N GLY A 77 -8.32 -0.04 -6.30
CA GLY A 77 -9.31 -1.03 -5.89
C GLY A 77 -9.37 -1.08 -4.37
N ILE A 78 -10.55 -1.17 -3.83
CA ILE A 78 -10.76 -1.21 -2.38
C ILE A 78 -11.56 -2.44 -2.02
N ILE A 79 -11.03 -3.21 -1.04
CA ILE A 79 -11.72 -4.37 -0.47
C ILE A 79 -11.95 -4.07 1.01
N ASN A 80 -13.22 -4.03 1.41
CA ASN A 80 -13.56 -3.84 2.82
C ASN A 80 -13.61 -5.19 3.53
N ILE A 81 -12.76 -5.35 4.54
CA ILE A 81 -12.69 -6.58 5.34
C ILE A 81 -13.05 -6.33 6.82
N GLY A 82 -13.46 -5.12 7.13
CA GLY A 82 -13.83 -4.73 8.50
C GLY A 82 -15.25 -4.23 8.61
N GLY A 83 -15.49 -3.31 9.51
CA GLY A 83 -16.78 -2.68 9.71
C GLY A 83 -17.14 -1.71 8.59
N ASN A 84 -18.32 -1.11 8.70
CA ASN A 84 -18.79 -0.13 7.72
C ASN A 84 -17.90 1.13 7.75
N GLY A 85 -17.63 1.67 6.58
CA GLY A 85 -16.86 2.89 6.43
C GLY A 85 -17.22 3.62 5.14
N THR A 86 -16.63 4.77 4.95
CA THR A 86 -16.82 5.56 3.74
C THR A 86 -15.48 5.98 3.16
N VAL A 87 -15.41 6.04 1.84
CA VAL A 87 -14.28 6.59 1.11
C VAL A 87 -14.78 7.77 0.30
N THR A 88 -14.12 8.90 0.45
CA THR A 88 -14.50 10.14 -0.22
C THR A 88 -13.35 10.64 -1.07
N ASP A 89 -13.64 11.00 -2.30
CA ASP A 89 -12.75 11.80 -3.11
C ASP A 89 -13.46 13.08 -3.57
N ARG A 90 -12.84 13.86 -4.44
CA ARG A 90 -13.44 15.12 -4.89
C ARG A 90 -14.75 14.95 -5.67
N LYS A 91 -15.01 13.75 -6.17
CA LYS A 91 -16.14 13.48 -7.09
C LYS A 91 -17.19 12.56 -6.50
N SER A 92 -16.82 11.72 -5.53
CA SER A 92 -17.73 10.69 -5.06
C SER A 92 -17.45 10.30 -3.61
N VAL A 93 -18.49 9.74 -2.98
CA VAL A 93 -18.43 9.12 -1.66
C VAL A 93 -18.90 7.68 -1.80
N VAL A 94 -18.11 6.77 -1.28
CA VAL A 94 -18.44 5.34 -1.37
C VAL A 94 -18.49 4.72 0.03
#